data_56c40412e5a8c96a8166510452adf94a
#
_entry.id   56c40412e5a8c96a8166510452adf94a
#
_cell.length_a   1.000
_cell.length_b   1.000
_cell.length_c   1.000
_cell.angle_alpha   90.00
_cell.angle_beta   90.00
_cell.angle_gamma   90.00
#
_symmetry.space_group_name_H-M   'P 1'
#
loop_
_entity.id
_entity.type
_entity.pdbx_description
1 polymer ?
#
loop_
_entity_poly.entity_id
_entity_poly.type
_entity_poly.pdbx_seq_one_letter_code
_entity_poly.pdbx_strand_id
1 'polypeptide(L)'
;DGFNGVYFLGHHMVVDAQSLITFLKDIIELYCNAKYEGVPYPKDMCSYIDQVKKDLAYEAGSKAQQRDREFFRELIESSEPVYNGVNGTDKLDAAREMFKNPKLRSAFNATDDVSSALDIFHLEAEPTKRLMDFCEKYRVSLACLLLMGLRTYFQKMNGQEDVSINNAIARR
;
A
#
# COMPACT_ATOMS: atom_id res chain seq x y z
N ASP A 1 -38.36 0.33 -8.14
CA ASP A 1 -37.69 1.00 -7.03
C ASP A 1 -36.72 2.12 -7.41
N GLY A 2 -36.55 2.55 -8.64
CA GLY A 2 -35.86 3.79 -9.02
C GLY A 2 -34.34 3.85 -8.80
N PHE A 3 -33.72 2.82 -8.25
CA PHE A 3 -32.27 2.75 -8.08
C PHE A 3 -31.63 1.85 -9.14
N ASN A 4 -30.62 2.39 -9.81
CA ASN A 4 -29.76 1.65 -10.72
C ASN A 4 -28.38 1.55 -10.08
N GLY A 5 -27.76 0.39 -10.18
CA GLY A 5 -26.44 0.17 -9.63
C GLY A 5 -25.61 -0.74 -10.55
N VAL A 6 -24.29 -0.65 -10.39
CA VAL A 6 -23.33 -1.55 -11.03
C VAL A 6 -22.67 -2.38 -9.95
N TYR A 7 -22.72 -3.69 -10.10
CA TYR A 7 -21.97 -4.62 -9.25
C TYR A 7 -20.74 -5.10 -10.03
N PHE A 8 -19.59 -4.96 -9.41
CA PHE A 8 -18.32 -5.43 -9.96
C PHE A 8 -17.66 -6.42 -9.02
N LEU A 9 -17.26 -7.57 -9.53
CA LEU A 9 -16.48 -8.57 -8.83
C LEU A 9 -15.19 -8.84 -9.61
N GLY A 10 -14.04 -8.61 -8.98
CA GLY A 10 -12.74 -8.86 -9.57
C GLY A 10 -11.82 -9.59 -8.59
N HIS A 11 -11.03 -10.54 -9.10
CA HIS A 11 -10.02 -11.20 -8.29
C HIS A 11 -8.83 -10.26 -8.07
N HIS A 12 -8.35 -10.16 -6.84
CA HIS A 12 -7.30 -9.20 -6.45
C HIS A 12 -5.93 -9.43 -7.14
N MET A 13 -5.75 -10.61 -7.79
CA MET A 13 -4.57 -10.85 -8.65
C MET A 13 -4.57 -10.01 -9.94
N VAL A 14 -5.75 -9.56 -10.41
CA VAL A 14 -5.89 -8.82 -11.68
C VAL A 14 -6.40 -7.41 -11.51
N VAL A 15 -7.00 -7.09 -10.37
CA VAL A 15 -7.50 -5.76 -10.04
C VAL A 15 -7.09 -5.35 -8.63
N ASP A 16 -6.75 -4.07 -8.48
CA ASP A 16 -6.52 -3.41 -7.19
C ASP A 16 -7.51 -2.26 -7.02
N ALA A 17 -7.45 -1.56 -5.89
CA ALA A 17 -8.35 -0.43 -5.62
C ALA A 17 -8.28 0.65 -6.70
N GLN A 18 -7.08 0.94 -7.24
CA GLN A 18 -6.91 1.94 -8.30
C GLN A 18 -7.50 1.46 -9.64
N SER A 19 -7.38 0.18 -9.95
CA SER A 19 -8.02 -0.43 -11.12
C SER A 19 -9.54 -0.29 -11.05
N LEU A 20 -10.12 -0.54 -9.87
CA LEU A 20 -11.56 -0.40 -9.63
C LEU A 20 -12.02 1.05 -9.82
N ILE A 21 -11.31 2.02 -9.25
CA ILE A 21 -11.61 3.45 -9.40
C ILE A 21 -11.58 3.84 -10.88
N THR A 22 -10.55 3.41 -11.60
CA THR A 22 -10.39 3.69 -13.03
C THR A 22 -11.54 3.09 -13.84
N PHE A 23 -11.88 1.83 -13.58
CA PHE A 23 -12.97 1.14 -14.24
C PHE A 23 -14.34 1.81 -13.98
N LEU A 24 -14.61 2.19 -12.72
CA LEU A 24 -15.84 2.91 -12.39
C LEU A 24 -15.92 4.28 -13.06
N LYS A 25 -14.80 4.99 -13.13
CA LYS A 25 -14.71 6.26 -13.84
C LYS A 25 -15.08 6.08 -15.33
N ASP A 26 -14.50 5.09 -15.98
CA ASP A 26 -14.79 4.81 -17.40
C ASP A 26 -16.26 4.47 -17.63
N ILE A 27 -16.86 3.65 -16.77
CA ILE A 27 -18.29 3.34 -16.86
C ILE A 27 -19.14 4.62 -16.75
N ILE A 28 -18.82 5.48 -15.80
CA ILE A 28 -19.54 6.74 -15.59
C ILE A 28 -19.38 7.66 -16.80
N GLU A 29 -18.18 7.81 -17.32
CA GLU A 29 -17.91 8.64 -18.50
C GLU A 29 -18.62 8.12 -19.75
N LEU A 30 -18.62 6.81 -19.99
CA LEU A 30 -19.35 6.16 -21.07
C LEU A 30 -20.87 6.33 -20.91
N TYR A 31 -21.38 6.16 -19.70
CA TYR A 31 -22.79 6.37 -19.42
C TYR A 31 -23.21 7.82 -19.66
N CYS A 32 -22.42 8.78 -19.21
CA CYS A 32 -22.67 10.20 -19.45
C CYS A 32 -22.65 10.55 -20.94
N ASN A 33 -21.67 10.04 -21.69
CA ASN A 33 -21.61 10.21 -23.14
C ASN A 33 -22.86 9.64 -23.85
N ALA A 34 -23.30 8.44 -23.44
CA ALA A 34 -24.45 7.79 -24.02
C ALA A 34 -25.81 8.50 -23.68
N LYS A 35 -25.86 9.16 -22.51
CA LYS A 35 -27.12 9.72 -22.00
C LYS A 35 -27.29 11.20 -22.28
N TYR A 36 -26.20 11.96 -22.36
CA TYR A 36 -26.27 13.42 -22.48
C TYR A 36 -25.59 13.90 -23.76
N GLU A 37 -26.29 14.76 -24.49
CA GLU A 37 -25.72 15.41 -25.68
C GLU A 37 -24.56 16.34 -25.30
N GLY A 38 -23.54 16.38 -26.14
CA GLY A 38 -22.36 17.26 -25.95
C GLY A 38 -21.30 16.74 -24.97
N VAL A 39 -21.55 15.62 -24.31
CA VAL A 39 -20.50 14.97 -23.50
C VAL A 39 -19.56 14.19 -24.42
N PRO A 40 -18.24 14.48 -24.40
CA PRO A 40 -17.29 13.80 -25.27
C PRO A 40 -17.14 12.32 -24.90
N TYR A 41 -16.80 11.51 -25.90
CA TYR A 41 -16.40 10.12 -25.64
C TYR A 41 -15.13 10.09 -24.77
N PRO A 42 -15.03 9.20 -23.77
CA PRO A 42 -13.85 9.11 -22.94
C PRO A 42 -12.60 8.79 -23.77
N LYS A 43 -11.46 9.30 -23.34
CA LYS A 43 -10.19 9.02 -24.01
C LYS A 43 -9.77 7.57 -23.80
N ASP A 44 -9.18 6.97 -24.81
CA ASP A 44 -8.58 5.65 -24.70
C ASP A 44 -7.54 5.62 -23.59
N MET A 45 -7.60 4.58 -22.78
CA MET A 45 -6.60 4.34 -21.74
C MET A 45 -5.37 3.63 -22.32
N CYS A 46 -4.27 3.76 -21.59
CA CYS A 46 -3.06 3.01 -21.91
C CYS A 46 -3.33 1.50 -21.86
N SER A 47 -2.77 0.79 -22.82
CA SER A 47 -2.89 -0.67 -22.88
C SER A 47 -2.20 -1.33 -21.68
N TYR A 48 -2.93 -2.11 -20.89
CA TYR A 48 -2.37 -2.95 -19.83
C TYR A 48 -1.33 -3.94 -20.38
N ILE A 49 -1.58 -4.49 -21.56
CA ILE A 49 -0.65 -5.44 -22.22
C ILE A 49 0.69 -4.78 -22.52
N ASP A 50 0.71 -3.50 -22.90
CA ASP A 50 1.95 -2.79 -23.17
C ASP A 50 2.72 -2.51 -21.87
N GLN A 51 2.03 -2.29 -20.77
CA GLN A 51 2.67 -2.21 -19.46
C GLN A 51 3.28 -3.55 -19.05
N VAL A 52 2.53 -4.65 -19.20
CA VAL A 52 3.04 -6.01 -18.92
C VAL A 52 4.30 -6.32 -19.75
N LYS A 53 4.32 -5.96 -21.04
CA LYS A 53 5.54 -6.12 -21.88
C LYS A 53 6.73 -5.34 -21.35
N LYS A 54 6.52 -4.11 -20.85
CA LYS A 54 7.59 -3.31 -20.23
C LYS A 54 8.11 -3.94 -18.95
N ASP A 55 7.21 -4.46 -18.11
CA ASP A 55 7.58 -5.11 -16.86
C ASP A 55 8.37 -6.41 -17.13
N LEU A 56 7.93 -7.23 -18.08
CA LEU A 56 8.66 -8.43 -18.51
C LEU A 56 10.04 -8.07 -19.08
N ALA A 57 10.14 -7.01 -19.89
CA ALA A 57 11.42 -6.55 -20.41
C ALA A 57 12.35 -6.03 -19.31
N TYR A 58 11.80 -5.39 -18.27
CA TYR A 58 12.55 -5.01 -17.07
C TYR A 58 13.07 -6.25 -16.34
N GLU A 59 12.22 -7.24 -16.08
CA GLU A 59 12.56 -8.47 -15.35
C GLU A 59 13.57 -9.37 -16.11
N ALA A 60 13.60 -9.30 -17.43
CA ALA A 60 14.55 -10.03 -18.26
C ALA A 60 16.03 -9.60 -18.12
N GLY A 61 16.34 -8.72 -17.18
CA GLY A 61 17.71 -8.31 -16.89
C GLY A 61 18.13 -6.98 -17.55
N SER A 62 17.19 -6.05 -17.67
CA SER A 62 17.47 -4.71 -18.17
C SER A 62 18.54 -3.98 -17.33
N LYS A 63 19.22 -2.99 -17.92
CA LYS A 63 20.18 -2.14 -17.19
C LYS A 63 19.54 -1.43 -15.98
N ALA A 64 18.26 -1.08 -16.10
CA ALA A 64 17.50 -0.50 -14.98
C ALA A 64 17.34 -1.49 -13.84
N GLN A 65 16.94 -2.73 -14.13
CA GLN A 65 16.83 -3.77 -13.13
C GLN A 65 18.17 -4.09 -12.44
N GLN A 66 19.26 -4.14 -13.22
CA GLN A 66 20.59 -4.40 -12.66
C GLN A 66 21.01 -3.30 -11.69
N ARG A 67 20.80 -2.03 -12.05
CA ARG A 67 21.07 -0.87 -11.18
C ARG A 67 20.20 -0.90 -9.91
N ASP A 68 18.92 -1.17 -10.06
CA ASP A 68 17.99 -1.21 -8.92
C ASP A 68 18.33 -2.39 -7.99
N ARG A 69 18.71 -3.55 -8.55
CA ARG A 69 19.19 -4.71 -7.77
C ARG A 69 20.44 -4.38 -6.98
N GLU A 70 21.40 -3.69 -7.58
CA GLU A 70 22.63 -3.27 -6.90
C GLU A 70 22.32 -2.32 -5.75
N PHE A 71 21.50 -1.31 -6.00
CA PHE A 71 21.09 -0.35 -4.98
C PHE A 71 20.43 -1.05 -3.78
N PHE A 72 19.48 -1.95 -4.02
CA PHE A 72 18.80 -2.67 -2.92
C PHE A 72 19.74 -3.67 -2.23
N ARG A 73 20.67 -4.28 -2.97
CA ARG A 73 21.66 -5.16 -2.36
C ARG A 73 22.55 -4.37 -1.39
N GLU A 74 23.12 -3.25 -1.80
CA GLU A 74 23.93 -2.40 -0.95
C GLU A 74 23.15 -1.93 0.28
N LEU A 75 21.89 -1.50 0.10
CA LEU A 75 21.03 -1.07 1.19
C LEU A 75 20.78 -2.19 2.22
N ILE A 76 20.55 -3.42 1.74
CA ILE A 76 20.27 -4.58 2.62
C ILE A 76 21.54 -5.08 3.30
N GLU A 77 22.69 -5.08 2.60
CA GLU A 77 23.97 -5.55 3.13
C GLU A 77 24.60 -4.53 4.08
N SER A 78 24.28 -3.25 3.95
CA SER A 78 24.83 -2.18 4.78
C SER A 78 24.18 -2.01 6.14
N SER A 79 23.09 -2.71 6.42
CA SER A 79 22.30 -2.56 7.66
C SER A 79 21.86 -3.89 8.24
N GLU A 80 21.80 -3.96 9.55
CA GLU A 80 21.18 -5.09 10.24
C GLU A 80 19.67 -5.11 9.98
N PRO A 81 19.06 -6.30 9.85
CA PRO A 81 17.63 -6.42 9.66
C PRO A 81 16.87 -5.84 10.86
N VAL A 82 15.95 -4.93 10.57
CA VAL A 82 15.05 -4.35 11.58
C VAL A 82 13.74 -5.11 11.61
N TYR A 83 13.35 -5.57 12.79
CA TYR A 83 12.11 -6.30 13.03
C TYR A 83 11.21 -5.50 13.97
N ASN A 84 10.00 -5.20 13.53
CA ASN A 84 9.02 -4.47 14.32
C ASN A 84 7.82 -5.37 14.65
N GLY A 85 7.31 -5.23 15.87
CA GLY A 85 6.02 -5.80 16.27
C GLY A 85 5.05 -4.71 16.70
N VAL A 86 3.79 -4.82 16.33
CA VAL A 86 2.74 -3.86 16.74
C VAL A 86 2.59 -3.83 18.26
N ASN A 87 2.79 -4.98 18.91
CA ASN A 87 2.73 -5.15 20.37
C ASN A 87 4.12 -5.34 21.01
N GLY A 88 5.19 -4.81 20.38
CA GLY A 88 6.57 -5.07 20.77
C GLY A 88 7.13 -6.37 20.16
N THR A 89 8.37 -6.71 20.51
CA THR A 89 9.08 -7.87 19.95
C THR A 89 8.80 -9.18 20.67
N ASP A 90 8.23 -9.14 21.88
CA ASP A 90 8.04 -10.33 22.74
C ASP A 90 7.27 -11.47 22.04
N LYS A 91 6.19 -11.12 21.33
CA LYS A 91 5.41 -12.13 20.58
C LYS A 91 6.19 -12.71 19.41
N LEU A 92 7.02 -11.92 18.75
CA LEU A 92 7.87 -12.37 17.66
C LEU A 92 8.96 -13.31 18.17
N ASP A 93 9.58 -12.98 19.29
CA ASP A 93 10.62 -13.79 19.90
C ASP A 93 10.06 -15.12 20.42
N ALA A 94 8.88 -15.09 21.05
CA ALA A 94 8.15 -16.29 21.44
C ALA A 94 7.80 -17.18 20.23
N ALA A 95 7.38 -16.59 19.12
CA ALA A 95 7.09 -17.33 17.89
C ALA A 95 8.37 -17.92 17.27
N ARG A 96 9.49 -17.21 17.29
CA ARG A 96 10.79 -17.72 16.81
C ARG A 96 11.25 -18.92 17.62
N GLU A 97 11.11 -18.87 18.92
CA GLU A 97 11.47 -19.97 19.83
C GLU A 97 10.54 -21.16 19.61
N MET A 98 9.22 -20.93 19.58
CA MET A 98 8.20 -21.96 19.39
C MET A 98 8.40 -22.73 18.07
N PHE A 99 8.66 -22.04 16.99
CA PHE A 99 8.84 -22.64 15.66
C PHE A 99 10.32 -22.94 15.34
N LYS A 100 11.23 -22.70 16.26
CA LYS A 100 12.68 -22.89 16.10
C LYS A 100 13.23 -22.25 14.82
N ASN A 101 12.68 -21.11 14.45
CA ASN A 101 13.04 -20.40 13.23
C ASN A 101 13.58 -18.98 13.53
N PRO A 102 14.91 -18.82 13.63
CA PRO A 102 15.52 -17.52 13.92
C PRO A 102 15.33 -16.47 12.83
N LYS A 103 14.95 -16.91 11.61
CA LYS A 103 14.68 -16.03 10.46
C LYS A 103 13.24 -15.55 10.37
N LEU A 104 12.39 -15.95 11.31
CA LEU A 104 11.00 -15.52 11.32
C LEU A 104 10.91 -14.00 11.50
N ARG A 105 10.31 -13.31 10.53
CA ARG A 105 10.21 -11.85 10.50
C ARG A 105 8.91 -11.31 11.07
N SER A 106 7.91 -12.17 11.24
CA SER A 106 6.60 -11.81 11.74
C SER A 106 5.98 -12.97 12.49
N ALA A 107 5.39 -12.70 13.64
CA ALA A 107 4.59 -13.69 14.37
C ALA A 107 3.40 -14.20 13.56
N PHE A 108 2.85 -13.41 12.66
CA PHE A 108 1.79 -13.80 11.74
C PHE A 108 2.21 -14.95 10.82
N ASN A 109 3.45 -14.95 10.33
CA ASN A 109 3.97 -16.03 9.48
C ASN A 109 4.18 -17.35 10.24
N ALA A 110 4.00 -17.36 11.53
CA ALA A 110 4.15 -18.54 12.38
C ALA A 110 2.81 -19.21 12.73
N THR A 111 1.71 -18.74 12.19
CA THR A 111 0.38 -19.27 12.42
C THR A 111 -0.34 -19.50 11.10
N ASP A 112 -1.20 -20.53 11.07
CA ASP A 112 -2.15 -20.78 9.97
C ASP A 112 -3.42 -19.94 10.09
N ASP A 113 -3.58 -19.20 11.18
CA ASP A 113 -4.70 -18.29 11.38
C ASP A 113 -4.54 -17.05 10.49
N VAL A 114 -5.36 -16.96 9.46
CA VAL A 114 -5.46 -15.85 8.51
C VAL A 114 -6.69 -14.99 8.77
N SER A 115 -7.33 -15.14 9.93
CA SER A 115 -8.47 -14.31 10.30
C SER A 115 -8.07 -12.83 10.37
N SER A 116 -8.97 -11.96 9.95
CA SER A 116 -8.79 -10.52 9.99
C SER A 116 -10.06 -9.83 10.46
N ALA A 117 -9.90 -8.68 11.09
CA ALA A 117 -10.98 -7.79 11.45
C ALA A 117 -10.77 -6.42 10.81
N LEU A 118 -11.85 -5.72 10.54
CA LEU A 118 -11.83 -4.36 10.05
C LEU A 118 -12.39 -3.43 11.12
N ASP A 119 -11.52 -2.56 11.65
CA ASP A 119 -11.91 -1.50 12.55
C ASP A 119 -11.88 -0.17 11.82
N ILE A 120 -12.96 0.59 11.90
CA ILE A 120 -13.09 1.90 11.27
C ILE A 120 -13.17 2.97 12.36
N PHE A 121 -12.19 3.87 12.36
CA PHE A 121 -12.15 5.00 13.27
C PHE A 121 -12.43 6.29 12.50
N HIS A 122 -13.34 7.08 13.02
CA HIS A 122 -13.63 8.41 12.50
C HIS A 122 -13.00 9.46 13.42
N LEU A 123 -12.14 10.29 12.85
CA LEU A 123 -11.65 11.47 13.56
C LEU A 123 -12.74 12.55 13.52
N GLU A 124 -12.95 13.20 14.66
CA GLU A 124 -13.82 14.37 14.73
C GLU A 124 -13.27 15.54 13.91
N ALA A 125 -14.13 16.51 13.62
CA ALA A 125 -13.79 17.63 12.76
C ALA A 125 -12.60 18.47 13.29
N GLU A 126 -12.55 18.70 14.61
CA GLU A 126 -11.50 19.52 15.21
C GLU A 126 -10.10 18.86 15.15
N PRO A 127 -9.90 17.60 15.57
CA PRO A 127 -8.64 16.90 15.34
C PRO A 127 -8.24 16.82 13.87
N THR A 128 -9.19 16.54 12.98
CA THR A 128 -8.95 16.48 11.52
C THR A 128 -8.44 17.83 11.02
N LYS A 129 -9.09 18.92 11.40
CA LYS A 129 -8.68 20.27 11.00
C LYS A 129 -7.26 20.56 11.47
N ARG A 130 -6.92 20.27 12.74
CA ARG A 130 -5.56 20.50 13.27
C ARG A 130 -4.49 19.72 12.51
N LEU A 131 -4.76 18.46 12.12
CA LEU A 131 -3.85 17.67 11.29
C LEU A 131 -3.65 18.32 9.92
N MET A 132 -4.72 18.76 9.28
CA MET A 132 -4.65 19.38 7.95
C MET A 132 -3.94 20.74 8.00
N ASP A 133 -4.23 21.59 8.99
CA ASP A 133 -3.56 22.86 9.21
C ASP A 133 -2.05 22.66 9.45
N PHE A 134 -1.67 21.61 10.19
CA PHE A 134 -0.27 21.24 10.38
C PHE A 134 0.39 20.85 9.07
N CYS A 135 -0.26 19.97 8.29
CA CYS A 135 0.26 19.52 7.00
C CYS A 135 0.48 20.71 6.05
N GLU A 136 -0.46 21.63 5.99
CA GLU A 136 -0.36 22.85 5.17
C GLU A 136 0.77 23.74 5.64
N LYS A 137 0.82 24.04 6.93
CA LYS A 137 1.82 24.93 7.54
C LYS A 137 3.25 24.43 7.28
N TYR A 138 3.49 23.15 7.41
CA TYR A 138 4.83 22.56 7.28
C TYR A 138 5.10 21.94 5.91
N ARG A 139 4.14 22.02 4.97
CA ARG A 139 4.23 21.47 3.61
C ARG A 139 4.58 20.00 3.59
N VAL A 140 3.97 19.22 4.48
CA VAL A 140 4.09 17.78 4.57
C VAL A 140 2.78 17.10 4.16
N SER A 141 2.84 15.93 3.53
CA SER A 141 1.62 15.18 3.24
C SER A 141 1.06 14.53 4.50
N LEU A 142 -0.25 14.33 4.55
CA LEU A 142 -0.89 13.58 5.64
C LEU A 142 -0.30 12.17 5.76
N ALA A 143 -0.02 11.51 4.64
CA ALA A 143 0.63 10.19 4.63
C ALA A 143 2.00 10.23 5.32
N CYS A 144 2.82 11.24 5.05
CA CYS A 144 4.11 11.41 5.71
C CYS A 144 3.95 11.61 7.22
N LEU A 145 3.00 12.44 7.63
CA LEU A 145 2.71 12.69 9.05
C LEU A 145 2.27 11.40 9.76
N LEU A 146 1.39 10.61 9.15
CA LEU A 146 0.92 9.33 9.70
C LEU A 146 2.06 8.30 9.77
N LEU A 147 2.91 8.20 8.75
CA LEU A 147 4.09 7.33 8.78
C LEU A 147 5.07 7.72 9.87
N MET A 148 5.27 9.02 10.11
CA MET A 148 6.11 9.49 11.22
C MET A 148 5.50 9.17 12.58
N GLY A 149 4.18 9.27 12.73
CA GLY A 149 3.46 8.81 13.92
C GLY A 149 3.65 7.32 14.16
N LEU A 150 3.48 6.51 13.13
CA LEU A 150 3.67 5.07 13.18
C LEU A 150 5.13 4.70 13.50
N ARG A 151 6.10 5.38 12.89
CA ARG A 151 7.52 5.23 13.23
C ARG A 151 7.76 5.48 14.72
N THR A 152 7.24 6.58 15.26
CA THR A 152 7.39 6.93 16.68
C THR A 152 6.76 5.88 17.59
N TYR A 153 5.59 5.36 17.21
CA TYR A 153 4.94 4.27 17.93
C TYR A 153 5.84 3.02 17.97
N PHE A 154 6.34 2.57 16.81
CA PHE A 154 7.20 1.39 16.74
C PHE A 154 8.50 1.56 17.50
N GLN A 155 9.13 2.75 17.44
CA GLN A 155 10.34 3.03 18.24
C GLN A 155 10.07 2.84 19.74
N LYS A 156 8.94 3.36 20.22
CA LYS A 156 8.57 3.23 21.64
C LYS A 156 8.21 1.79 22.03
N MET A 157 7.49 1.09 21.16
CA MET A 157 7.04 -0.28 21.43
C MET A 157 8.17 -1.32 21.36
N ASN A 158 9.11 -1.12 20.45
CA ASN A 158 10.17 -2.11 20.19
C ASN A 158 11.52 -1.73 20.82
N GLY A 159 11.64 -0.53 21.38
CA GLY A 159 12.89 -0.05 22.01
C GLY A 159 14.07 0.10 21.05
N GLN A 160 13.79 0.26 19.74
CA GLN A 160 14.78 0.37 18.67
C GLN A 160 14.72 1.74 18.02
N GLU A 161 15.87 2.30 17.63
CA GLU A 161 15.92 3.58 16.93
C GLU A 161 15.44 3.44 15.49
N ASP A 162 15.79 2.36 14.83
CA ASP A 162 15.39 2.08 13.46
C ASP A 162 14.06 1.36 13.39
N VAL A 163 13.26 1.74 12.39
CA VAL A 163 11.93 1.20 12.14
C VAL A 163 11.79 0.89 10.66
N SER A 164 11.33 -0.31 10.35
CA SER A 164 11.01 -0.73 8.99
C SER A 164 9.50 -0.75 8.80
N ILE A 165 9.02 0.01 7.82
CA ILE A 165 7.60 0.07 7.47
C ILE A 165 7.45 -0.27 5.99
N ASN A 166 6.68 -1.31 5.70
CA ASN A 166 6.34 -1.65 4.33
C ASN A 166 5.12 -0.83 3.88
N ASN A 167 5.31 -0.01 2.87
CA ASN A 167 4.25 0.83 2.31
C ASN A 167 3.99 0.45 0.85
N ALA A 168 2.72 0.18 0.54
CA ALA A 168 2.30 -0.11 -0.83
C ALA A 168 2.26 1.19 -1.65
N ILE A 169 2.94 1.21 -2.78
CA ILE A 169 2.97 2.34 -3.71
C ILE A 169 2.38 1.90 -5.04
N ALA A 170 1.40 2.66 -5.55
CA ALA A 170 0.90 2.47 -6.90
C ALA A 170 1.99 2.87 -7.91
N ARG A 171 2.54 1.89 -8.62
CA ARG A 171 3.56 2.09 -9.67
C ARG A 171 2.87 2.31 -11.01
N ARG A 172 2.41 3.53 -11.26
CA ARG A 172 1.68 3.87 -12.51
C ARG A 172 2.10 5.23 -13.03
#